data_61e2345cf27187eab141f416c790bb99
#
_entry.id   61e2345cf27187eab141f416c790bb99
#
_cell.length_a   1.000
_cell.length_b   1.000
_cell.length_c   1.000
_cell.angle_alpha   90.00
_cell.angle_beta   90.00
_cell.angle_gamma   90.00
#
_symmetry.space_group_name_H-M   'P 1'
#
loop_
_entity.id
_entity.type
_entity.pdbx_description
1 polymer ?
#
loop_
_entity_poly.entity_id
_entity_poly.type
_entity_poly.pdbx_seq_one_letter_code
_entity_poly.pdbx_strand_id
1 'polypeptide(L)'
;MAVAQIRRQLIEDTHKRVLRVTRDLIAEGGWAAAQISVIASRSALATGSIYRYFDSKADLCVQVLAQVSEREAQVVAAIVDTDGDATSRLRDAVAMFVRRAAREPRLAYALIAEPCEPELDEARLKYRDALAEQFARLIAEGIRRGEFIDMPPDVLSTCVIGAMMEPLIRPLARAVTHPMPEIETLAEQVATVCVRMVRAKEAKLTSVKGTRRP
;
A
#
# COMPACT_ATOMS: atom_id res chain seq x y z
N MET A 1 30.19 -28.59 5.48
CA MET A 1 28.85 -28.08 5.82
C MET A 1 28.92 -26.63 6.32
N ALA A 2 29.69 -26.28 7.37
CA ALA A 2 29.77 -24.93 7.94
C ALA A 2 30.21 -23.82 6.95
N VAL A 3 31.24 -24.04 6.14
CA VAL A 3 31.74 -23.04 5.16
C VAL A 3 30.68 -22.69 4.11
N ALA A 4 29.92 -23.67 3.61
CA ALA A 4 28.84 -23.42 2.63
C ALA A 4 27.70 -22.62 3.26
N GLN A 5 27.39 -22.86 4.52
CA GLN A 5 26.37 -22.14 5.27
C GLN A 5 26.76 -20.68 5.55
N ILE A 6 28.03 -20.44 5.94
CA ILE A 6 28.56 -19.08 6.14
C ILE A 6 28.53 -18.31 4.82
N ARG A 7 28.93 -18.94 3.69
CA ARG A 7 28.89 -18.29 2.37
C ARG A 7 27.47 -17.92 1.95
N ARG A 8 26.49 -18.80 2.19
CA ARG A 8 25.07 -18.52 1.90
C ARG A 8 24.58 -17.34 2.73
N GLN A 9 24.87 -17.31 4.02
CA GLN A 9 24.50 -16.23 4.92
C GLN A 9 25.08 -14.87 4.46
N LEU A 10 26.35 -14.83 4.07
CA LEU A 10 27.00 -13.62 3.55
C LEU A 10 26.34 -13.11 2.25
N ILE A 11 25.89 -14.02 1.39
CA ILE A 11 25.18 -13.65 0.16
C ILE A 11 23.83 -13.03 0.52
N GLU A 12 23.07 -13.67 1.41
CA GLU A 12 21.77 -13.15 1.87
C GLU A 12 21.89 -11.79 2.59
N ASP A 13 22.89 -11.62 3.44
CA ASP A 13 23.13 -10.36 4.15
C ASP A 13 23.52 -9.22 3.18
N THR A 14 24.30 -9.55 2.16
CA THR A 14 24.67 -8.59 1.12
C THR A 14 23.45 -8.21 0.28
N HIS A 15 22.64 -9.17 -0.14
CA HIS A 15 21.39 -8.94 -0.88
C HIS A 15 20.44 -8.01 -0.10
N LYS A 16 20.18 -8.32 1.18
CA LYS A 16 19.36 -7.49 2.06
C LYS A 16 19.90 -6.08 2.24
N ARG A 17 21.23 -5.93 2.35
CA ARG A 17 21.90 -4.62 2.44
C ARG A 17 21.69 -3.78 1.19
N VAL A 18 21.83 -4.38 0.01
CA VAL A 18 21.61 -3.68 -1.27
C VAL A 18 20.16 -3.23 -1.42
N LEU A 19 19.19 -4.09 -1.10
CA LEU A 19 17.77 -3.74 -1.10
C LEU A 19 17.47 -2.56 -0.16
N ARG A 20 18.00 -2.59 1.07
CA ARG A 20 17.83 -1.51 2.03
C ARG A 20 18.40 -0.19 1.52
N VAL A 21 19.64 -0.20 1.04
CA VAL A 21 20.30 1.00 0.49
C VAL A 21 19.51 1.56 -0.70
N THR A 22 19.01 0.69 -1.56
CA THR A 22 18.20 1.11 -2.72
C THR A 22 16.89 1.74 -2.26
N ARG A 23 16.20 1.13 -1.30
CA ARG A 23 14.99 1.69 -0.69
C ARG A 23 15.24 3.09 -0.10
N ASP A 24 16.34 3.24 0.64
CA ASP A 24 16.68 4.51 1.28
C ASP A 24 16.98 5.60 0.23
N LEU A 25 17.66 5.26 -0.86
CA LEU A 25 17.87 6.17 -2.00
C LEU A 25 16.56 6.57 -2.67
N ILE A 26 15.63 5.63 -2.84
CA ILE A 26 14.29 5.94 -3.39
C ILE A 26 13.52 6.87 -2.43
N ALA A 27 13.64 6.67 -1.13
CA ALA A 27 13.05 7.55 -0.12
C ALA A 27 13.66 8.97 -0.12
N GLU A 28 14.94 9.11 -0.50
CA GLU A 28 15.63 10.39 -0.63
C GLU A 28 15.24 11.14 -1.92
N GLY A 29 15.19 10.46 -3.07
CA GLY A 29 15.09 11.12 -4.37
C GLY A 29 14.26 10.39 -5.45
N GLY A 30 13.44 9.42 -5.07
CA GLY A 30 12.63 8.61 -6.00
C GLY A 30 13.46 7.66 -6.86
N TRP A 31 12.85 7.14 -7.93
CA TRP A 31 13.51 6.17 -8.81
C TRP A 31 14.81 6.71 -9.44
N ALA A 32 14.88 8.00 -9.71
CA ALA A 32 16.07 8.64 -10.29
C ALA A 32 17.30 8.59 -9.38
N ALA A 33 17.12 8.57 -8.05
CA ALA A 33 18.22 8.47 -7.08
C ALA A 33 18.81 7.06 -6.98
N ALA A 34 18.07 6.04 -7.37
CA ALA A 34 18.50 4.65 -7.34
C ALA A 34 19.45 4.32 -8.52
N GLN A 35 20.60 4.99 -8.59
CA GLN A 35 21.63 4.72 -9.59
C GLN A 35 22.56 3.60 -9.12
N ILE A 36 22.90 2.66 -10.00
CA ILE A 36 23.72 1.47 -9.66
C ILE A 36 25.07 1.84 -9.05
N SER A 37 25.72 2.89 -9.53
CA SER A 37 27.00 3.37 -8.98
C SER A 37 26.84 3.89 -7.54
N VAL A 38 25.76 4.60 -7.25
CA VAL A 38 25.46 5.14 -5.91
C VAL A 38 25.07 3.99 -4.97
N ILE A 39 24.23 3.06 -5.42
CA ILE A 39 23.85 1.86 -4.66
C ILE A 39 25.10 1.04 -4.29
N ALA A 40 25.96 0.78 -5.26
CA ALA A 40 27.20 0.02 -5.04
C ALA A 40 28.10 0.70 -4.01
N SER A 41 28.34 2.01 -4.18
CA SER A 41 29.15 2.80 -3.25
C SER A 41 28.58 2.76 -1.82
N ARG A 42 27.29 3.04 -1.63
CA ARG A 42 26.64 2.99 -0.30
C ARG A 42 26.56 1.57 0.28
N SER A 43 26.59 0.55 -0.58
CA SER A 43 26.59 -0.85 -0.16
C SER A 43 28.02 -1.40 0.07
N ALA A 44 29.05 -0.58 -0.05
CA ALA A 44 30.46 -1.00 0.00
C ALA A 44 30.79 -2.15 -0.98
N LEU A 45 30.31 -2.03 -2.23
CA LEU A 45 30.51 -2.99 -3.31
C LEU A 45 31.09 -2.30 -4.54
N ALA A 46 31.80 -3.07 -5.39
CA ALA A 46 32.10 -2.64 -6.74
C ALA A 46 30.80 -2.63 -7.58
N THR A 47 30.67 -1.68 -8.51
CA THR A 47 29.47 -1.52 -9.35
C THR A 47 29.07 -2.82 -10.06
N GLY A 48 30.03 -3.54 -10.66
CA GLY A 48 29.78 -4.83 -11.32
C GLY A 48 29.35 -5.96 -10.37
N SER A 49 29.60 -5.81 -9.05
CA SER A 49 29.19 -6.81 -8.07
C SER A 49 27.68 -6.81 -7.80
N ILE A 50 26.97 -5.71 -8.08
CA ILE A 50 25.50 -5.64 -7.94
C ILE A 50 24.83 -6.69 -8.82
N TYR A 51 25.30 -6.84 -10.06
CA TYR A 51 24.74 -7.77 -11.05
C TYR A 51 25.00 -9.27 -10.75
N ARG A 52 25.69 -9.56 -9.65
CA ARG A 52 25.77 -10.93 -9.09
C ARG A 52 24.57 -11.29 -8.22
N TYR A 53 23.79 -10.30 -7.82
CA TYR A 53 22.64 -10.43 -6.91
C TYR A 53 21.32 -10.06 -7.58
N PHE A 54 21.36 -9.23 -8.63
CA PHE A 54 20.18 -8.71 -9.32
C PHE A 54 20.45 -8.72 -10.82
N ASP A 55 19.48 -9.18 -11.61
CA ASP A 55 19.60 -9.33 -13.06
C ASP A 55 19.69 -7.98 -13.78
N SER A 56 19.06 -6.95 -13.21
CA SER A 56 19.06 -5.59 -13.76
C SER A 56 18.79 -4.56 -12.66
N LYS A 57 18.91 -3.26 -13.01
CA LYS A 57 18.43 -2.16 -12.14
C LYS A 57 16.91 -2.25 -11.93
N ALA A 58 16.16 -2.57 -12.98
CA ALA A 58 14.71 -2.73 -12.90
C ALA A 58 14.34 -3.86 -11.94
N ASP A 59 14.98 -5.05 -12.05
CA ASP A 59 14.79 -6.16 -11.12
C ASP A 59 15.04 -5.75 -9.66
N LEU A 60 16.16 -5.06 -9.38
CA LEU A 60 16.46 -4.55 -8.04
C LEU A 60 15.35 -3.62 -7.53
N CYS A 61 14.89 -2.68 -8.35
CA CYS A 61 13.83 -1.75 -7.98
C CYS A 61 12.47 -2.46 -7.79
N VAL A 62 12.15 -3.45 -8.62
CA VAL A 62 10.95 -4.31 -8.46
C VAL A 62 10.99 -5.06 -7.14
N GLN A 63 12.14 -5.63 -6.75
CA GLN A 63 12.28 -6.33 -5.48
C GLN A 63 12.12 -5.37 -4.27
N VAL A 64 12.61 -4.13 -4.36
CA VAL A 64 12.36 -3.10 -3.33
C VAL A 64 10.87 -2.77 -3.25
N LEU A 65 10.21 -2.54 -4.41
CA LEU A 65 8.77 -2.27 -4.46
C LEU A 65 8.00 -3.43 -3.84
N ALA A 66 8.28 -4.67 -4.22
CA ALA A 66 7.63 -5.85 -3.69
C ALA A 66 7.77 -5.96 -2.16
N GLN A 67 8.98 -5.76 -1.63
CA GLN A 67 9.25 -5.85 -0.19
C GLN A 67 8.47 -4.80 0.62
N VAL A 68 8.45 -3.55 0.15
CA VAL A 68 7.70 -2.48 0.83
C VAL A 68 6.21 -2.74 0.74
N SER A 69 5.74 -3.10 -0.45
CA SER A 69 4.33 -3.39 -0.72
C SER A 69 3.78 -4.55 0.09
N GLU A 70 4.54 -5.64 0.19
CA GLU A 70 4.18 -6.79 1.02
C GLU A 70 4.01 -6.39 2.49
N ARG A 71 4.91 -5.54 3.01
CA ARG A 71 4.80 -5.04 4.38
C ARG A 71 3.55 -4.19 4.59
N GLU A 72 3.19 -3.34 3.63
CA GLU A 72 1.96 -2.54 3.70
C GLU A 72 0.72 -3.42 3.62
N ALA A 73 0.71 -4.43 2.75
CA ALA A 73 -0.39 -5.39 2.68
C ALA A 73 -0.56 -6.19 3.98
N GLN A 74 0.55 -6.58 4.63
CA GLN A 74 0.52 -7.26 5.93
C GLN A 74 -0.07 -6.36 7.04
N VAL A 75 0.25 -5.06 7.05
CA VAL A 75 -0.32 -4.10 8.01
C VAL A 75 -1.83 -3.96 7.80
N VAL A 76 -2.27 -3.85 6.55
CA VAL A 76 -3.71 -3.80 6.21
C VAL A 76 -4.39 -5.11 6.61
N ALA A 77 -3.82 -6.27 6.27
CA ALA A 77 -4.34 -7.58 6.63
C ALA A 77 -4.52 -7.72 8.15
N ALA A 78 -3.52 -7.29 8.93
CA ALA A 78 -3.59 -7.35 10.39
C ALA A 78 -4.77 -6.56 10.97
N ILE A 79 -5.15 -5.42 10.35
CA ILE A 79 -6.33 -4.64 10.76
C ILE A 79 -7.61 -5.32 10.28
N VAL A 80 -7.61 -5.82 9.03
CA VAL A 80 -8.75 -6.55 8.46
C VAL A 80 -9.10 -7.80 9.29
N ASP A 81 -8.12 -8.45 9.89
CA ASP A 81 -8.29 -9.67 10.66
C ASP A 81 -8.58 -9.43 12.16
N THR A 82 -8.76 -8.17 12.61
CA THR A 82 -9.18 -7.86 13.99
C THR A 82 -10.67 -8.16 14.22
N ASP A 83 -11.06 -8.28 15.48
CA ASP A 83 -12.46 -8.36 15.87
C ASP A 83 -13.17 -7.00 15.70
N GLY A 84 -14.49 -7.04 15.48
CA GLY A 84 -15.32 -5.84 15.40
C GLY A 84 -16.18 -5.79 14.12
N ASP A 85 -16.82 -4.65 13.91
CA ASP A 85 -17.62 -4.42 12.71
C ASP A 85 -16.74 -4.11 11.49
N ALA A 86 -17.21 -4.49 10.29
CA ALA A 86 -16.46 -4.33 9.07
C ALA A 86 -16.24 -2.85 8.71
N THR A 87 -17.17 -1.98 9.11
CA THR A 87 -17.12 -0.54 8.87
C THR A 87 -15.95 0.12 9.62
N SER A 88 -15.76 -0.21 10.90
CA SER A 88 -14.64 0.31 11.71
C SER A 88 -13.30 -0.21 11.19
N ARG A 89 -13.21 -1.50 10.90
CA ARG A 89 -11.97 -2.10 10.34
C ARG A 89 -11.59 -1.49 8.99
N LEU A 90 -12.56 -1.22 8.11
CA LEU A 90 -12.30 -0.54 6.85
C LEU A 90 -11.77 0.88 7.08
N ARG A 91 -12.40 1.64 7.99
CA ARG A 91 -11.94 2.98 8.36
C ARG A 91 -10.50 2.96 8.85
N ASP A 92 -10.19 2.06 9.78
CA ASP A 92 -8.88 1.98 10.42
C ASP A 92 -7.79 1.56 9.42
N ALA A 93 -8.08 0.60 8.54
CA ALA A 93 -7.16 0.15 7.50
C ALA A 93 -6.83 1.28 6.51
N VAL A 94 -7.83 2.01 6.04
CA VAL A 94 -7.64 3.15 5.13
C VAL A 94 -6.88 4.29 5.83
N ALA A 95 -7.29 4.68 7.04
CA ALA A 95 -6.61 5.74 7.78
C ALA A 95 -5.15 5.37 8.10
N MET A 96 -4.89 4.12 8.47
CA MET A 96 -3.54 3.62 8.71
C MET A 96 -2.67 3.70 7.44
N PHE A 97 -3.19 3.29 6.28
CA PHE A 97 -2.47 3.40 5.02
C PHE A 97 -2.07 4.85 4.70
N VAL A 98 -3.01 5.80 4.84
CA VAL A 98 -2.74 7.24 4.62
C VAL A 98 -1.65 7.77 5.55
N ARG A 99 -1.75 7.47 6.85
CA ARG A 99 -0.75 7.86 7.86
C ARG A 99 0.64 7.30 7.54
N ARG A 100 0.70 6.05 7.10
CA ARG A 100 1.98 5.40 6.76
C ARG A 100 2.60 5.99 5.50
N ALA A 101 1.82 6.22 4.45
CA ALA A 101 2.28 6.87 3.24
C ALA A 101 2.86 8.27 3.52
N ALA A 102 2.25 9.00 4.44
CA ALA A 102 2.69 10.34 4.82
C ALA A 102 3.98 10.38 5.67
N ARG A 103 4.39 9.26 6.28
CA ARG A 103 5.67 9.19 7.04
C ARG A 103 6.91 9.24 6.16
N GLU A 104 6.83 8.67 4.97
CA GLU A 104 7.91 8.65 3.97
C GLU A 104 7.34 9.08 2.60
N PRO A 105 6.97 10.35 2.45
CA PRO A 105 6.15 10.81 1.33
C PRO A 105 6.84 10.60 -0.03
N ARG A 106 8.16 10.75 -0.09
CA ARG A 106 8.90 10.54 -1.34
C ARG A 106 8.92 9.07 -1.77
N LEU A 107 9.13 8.15 -0.81
CA LEU A 107 9.04 6.72 -1.06
C LEU A 107 7.61 6.33 -1.47
N ALA A 108 6.60 6.81 -0.74
CA ALA A 108 5.20 6.53 -1.04
C ALA A 108 4.81 7.04 -2.44
N TYR A 109 5.25 8.24 -2.84
CA TYR A 109 5.03 8.76 -4.19
C TYR A 109 5.66 7.88 -5.26
N ALA A 110 6.92 7.47 -5.05
CA ALA A 110 7.61 6.55 -5.97
C ALA A 110 6.81 5.25 -6.17
N LEU A 111 6.32 4.66 -5.08
CA LEU A 111 5.59 3.39 -5.13
C LEU A 111 4.16 3.52 -5.68
N ILE A 112 3.49 4.66 -5.48
CA ILE A 112 2.09 4.84 -5.86
C ILE A 112 1.93 5.37 -7.28
N ALA A 113 2.75 6.38 -7.69
CA ALA A 113 2.41 7.19 -8.86
C ALA A 113 3.60 7.78 -9.64
N GLU A 114 4.84 7.76 -9.13
CA GLU A 114 5.97 8.34 -9.86
C GLU A 114 6.18 7.58 -11.19
N PRO A 115 6.34 8.27 -12.33
CA PRO A 115 6.64 7.63 -13.60
C PRO A 115 7.90 6.75 -13.51
N CYS A 116 7.83 5.56 -14.08
CA CYS A 116 8.90 4.56 -14.00
C CYS A 116 8.91 3.64 -15.23
N GLU A 117 9.86 2.71 -15.26
CA GLU A 117 9.98 1.70 -16.30
C GLU A 117 8.77 0.73 -16.27
N PRO A 118 8.41 0.09 -17.40
CA PRO A 118 7.25 -0.80 -17.52
C PRO A 118 7.22 -1.93 -16.48
N GLU A 119 8.38 -2.50 -16.15
CA GLU A 119 8.49 -3.58 -15.18
C GLU A 119 8.05 -3.16 -13.76
N LEU A 120 8.32 -1.90 -13.40
CA LEU A 120 7.89 -1.31 -12.12
C LEU A 120 6.39 -1.00 -12.14
N ASP A 121 5.84 -0.57 -13.27
CA ASP A 121 4.39 -0.35 -13.40
C ASP A 121 3.63 -1.69 -13.28
N GLU A 122 4.11 -2.77 -13.86
CA GLU A 122 3.53 -4.10 -13.70
C GLU A 122 3.58 -4.56 -12.23
N ALA A 123 4.73 -4.38 -11.56
CA ALA A 123 4.86 -4.71 -10.15
C ALA A 123 3.92 -3.86 -9.27
N ARG A 124 3.70 -2.60 -9.62
CA ARG A 124 2.75 -1.70 -8.95
C ARG A 124 1.30 -2.19 -9.08
N LEU A 125 0.91 -2.71 -10.25
CA LEU A 125 -0.41 -3.32 -10.45
C LEU A 125 -0.59 -4.55 -9.55
N LYS A 126 0.38 -5.46 -9.53
CA LYS A 126 0.36 -6.64 -8.63
C LYS A 126 0.21 -6.25 -7.16
N TYR A 127 0.83 -5.15 -6.74
CA TYR A 127 0.66 -4.64 -5.39
C TYR A 127 -0.76 -4.12 -5.11
N ARG A 128 -1.35 -3.39 -6.05
CA ARG A 128 -2.74 -2.94 -5.94
C ARG A 128 -3.71 -4.13 -5.84
N ASP A 129 -3.47 -5.18 -6.59
CA ASP A 129 -4.27 -6.41 -6.54
C ASP A 129 -4.15 -7.09 -5.16
N ALA A 130 -2.94 -7.21 -4.62
CA ALA A 130 -2.72 -7.79 -3.29
C ALA A 130 -3.42 -7.00 -2.17
N LEU A 131 -3.44 -5.67 -2.26
CA LEU A 131 -4.22 -4.84 -1.33
C LEU A 131 -5.73 -5.01 -1.56
N ALA A 132 -6.17 -5.03 -2.82
CA ALA A 132 -7.59 -5.19 -3.17
C ALA A 132 -8.15 -6.51 -2.62
N GLU A 133 -7.39 -7.60 -2.64
CA GLU A 133 -7.78 -8.88 -2.04
C GLU A 133 -8.08 -8.77 -0.54
N GLN A 134 -7.28 -7.99 0.22
CA GLN A 134 -7.52 -7.80 1.65
C GLN A 134 -8.84 -7.05 1.89
N PHE A 135 -9.06 -5.97 1.15
CA PHE A 135 -10.31 -5.22 1.24
C PHE A 135 -11.51 -6.01 0.72
N ALA A 136 -11.36 -6.84 -0.34
CA ALA A 136 -12.44 -7.68 -0.86
C ALA A 136 -12.93 -8.70 0.19
N ARG A 137 -12.01 -9.31 0.94
CA ARG A 137 -12.37 -10.20 2.07
C ARG A 137 -13.21 -9.48 3.13
N LEU A 138 -12.76 -8.29 3.54
CA LEU A 138 -13.47 -7.45 4.52
C LEU A 138 -14.84 -7.01 4.00
N ILE A 139 -14.89 -6.58 2.74
CA ILE A 139 -16.13 -6.12 2.08
C ILE A 139 -17.13 -7.28 1.98
N ALA A 140 -16.69 -8.46 1.56
CA ALA A 140 -17.55 -9.64 1.50
C ALA A 140 -18.14 -10.02 2.87
N GLU A 141 -17.36 -9.85 3.94
CA GLU A 141 -17.86 -10.04 5.31
C GLU A 141 -18.91 -8.98 5.67
N GLY A 142 -18.62 -7.69 5.40
CA GLY A 142 -19.55 -6.59 5.68
C GLY A 142 -20.88 -6.72 4.91
N ILE A 143 -20.84 -7.19 3.66
CA ILE A 143 -22.05 -7.52 2.88
C ILE A 143 -22.88 -8.61 3.58
N ARG A 144 -22.23 -9.71 3.99
CA ARG A 144 -22.94 -10.80 4.71
C ARG A 144 -23.55 -10.34 6.04
N ARG A 145 -22.95 -9.35 6.69
CA ARG A 145 -23.46 -8.74 7.94
C ARG A 145 -24.49 -7.65 7.70
N GLY A 146 -24.76 -7.27 6.44
CA GLY A 146 -25.67 -6.16 6.10
C GLY A 146 -25.10 -4.77 6.38
N GLU A 147 -23.80 -4.64 6.66
CA GLU A 147 -23.12 -3.36 6.87
C GLU A 147 -22.86 -2.62 5.56
N PHE A 148 -22.58 -3.38 4.49
CA PHE A 148 -22.21 -2.85 3.19
C PHE A 148 -23.26 -3.17 2.12
N ILE A 149 -23.25 -2.37 1.05
CA ILE A 149 -24.15 -2.54 -0.10
C ILE A 149 -23.86 -3.87 -0.79
N ASP A 150 -24.92 -4.53 -1.29
CA ASP A 150 -24.79 -5.79 -2.04
C ASP A 150 -24.31 -5.51 -3.47
N MET A 151 -22.99 -5.56 -3.64
CA MET A 151 -22.28 -5.41 -4.91
C MET A 151 -21.07 -6.35 -4.94
N PRO A 152 -20.51 -6.67 -6.13
CA PRO A 152 -19.32 -7.51 -6.22
C PRO A 152 -18.16 -6.96 -5.36
N PRO A 153 -17.61 -7.75 -4.40
CA PRO A 153 -16.56 -7.29 -3.49
C PRO A 153 -15.28 -6.81 -4.18
N ASP A 154 -14.91 -7.41 -5.30
CA ASP A 154 -13.77 -7.06 -6.13
C ASP A 154 -13.92 -5.68 -6.78
N VAL A 155 -15.12 -5.34 -7.25
CA VAL A 155 -15.41 -3.98 -7.76
C VAL A 155 -15.31 -2.95 -6.65
N LEU A 156 -15.95 -3.21 -5.49
CA LEU A 156 -15.92 -2.29 -4.36
C LEU A 156 -14.49 -2.11 -3.81
N SER A 157 -13.72 -3.19 -3.70
CA SER A 157 -12.34 -3.13 -3.21
C SER A 157 -11.44 -2.31 -4.14
N THR A 158 -11.58 -2.48 -5.45
CA THR A 158 -10.84 -1.68 -6.44
C THR A 158 -11.21 -0.19 -6.34
N CYS A 159 -12.50 0.12 -6.15
CA CYS A 159 -12.95 1.50 -5.90
C CYS A 159 -12.36 2.06 -4.60
N VAL A 160 -12.31 1.27 -3.51
CA VAL A 160 -11.66 1.67 -2.25
C VAL A 160 -10.19 1.97 -2.45
N ILE A 161 -9.45 1.12 -3.18
CA ILE A 161 -8.04 1.35 -3.50
C ILE A 161 -7.86 2.67 -4.26
N GLY A 162 -8.67 2.93 -5.29
CA GLY A 162 -8.63 4.19 -6.03
C GLY A 162 -8.92 5.40 -5.15
N ALA A 163 -10.02 5.36 -4.38
CA ALA A 163 -10.41 6.42 -3.45
C ALA A 163 -9.39 6.66 -2.32
N MET A 164 -8.64 5.64 -1.93
CA MET A 164 -7.59 5.73 -0.91
C MET A 164 -6.30 6.33 -1.46
N MET A 165 -5.88 5.92 -2.66
CA MET A 165 -4.57 6.29 -3.22
C MET A 165 -4.60 7.63 -3.98
N GLU A 166 -5.64 7.89 -4.76
CA GLU A 166 -5.70 9.09 -5.62
C GLU A 166 -5.56 10.42 -4.86
N PRO A 167 -6.21 10.62 -3.69
CA PRO A 167 -6.06 11.84 -2.90
C PRO A 167 -4.64 12.09 -2.39
N LEU A 168 -3.79 11.03 -2.34
CA LEU A 168 -2.42 11.12 -1.85
C LEU A 168 -1.42 11.55 -2.92
N ILE A 169 -1.70 11.30 -4.20
CA ILE A 169 -0.73 11.51 -5.29
C ILE A 169 -0.17 12.93 -5.28
N ARG A 170 -1.05 13.93 -5.30
CA ARG A 170 -0.64 15.33 -5.37
C ARG A 170 0.09 15.83 -4.11
N PRO A 171 -0.39 15.56 -2.88
CA PRO A 171 0.35 15.87 -1.66
C PRO A 171 1.73 15.22 -1.61
N LEU A 172 1.84 13.92 -1.90
CA LEU A 172 3.10 13.18 -1.89
C LEU A 172 4.09 13.71 -2.94
N ALA A 173 3.62 13.99 -4.16
CA ALA A 173 4.45 14.56 -5.23
C ALA A 173 5.06 15.92 -4.85
N ARG A 174 4.35 16.71 -4.04
CA ARG A 174 4.76 18.05 -3.61
C ARG A 174 5.52 18.08 -2.28
N ALA A 175 5.56 16.99 -1.54
CA ALA A 175 6.12 16.95 -0.18
C ALA A 175 7.60 17.37 -0.10
N VAL A 176 8.33 17.33 -1.21
CA VAL A 176 9.73 17.81 -1.27
C VAL A 176 9.80 19.34 -1.18
N THR A 177 8.81 20.07 -1.69
CA THR A 177 8.82 21.53 -1.84
C THR A 177 7.74 22.24 -1.02
N HIS A 178 6.75 21.52 -0.51
CA HIS A 178 5.62 22.06 0.24
C HIS A 178 5.34 21.17 1.44
N PRO A 179 4.87 21.74 2.57
CA PRO A 179 4.43 20.94 3.71
C PRO A 179 3.27 20.02 3.31
N MET A 180 3.26 18.82 3.87
CA MET A 180 2.12 17.92 3.75
C MET A 180 0.89 18.56 4.41
N PRO A 181 -0.33 18.28 3.90
CA PRO A 181 -1.57 18.61 4.61
C PRO A 181 -1.52 18.08 6.04
N GLU A 182 -2.43 18.55 6.88
CA GLU A 182 -2.63 17.96 8.21
C GLU A 182 -3.07 16.50 8.04
N ILE A 183 -2.17 15.56 8.41
CA ILE A 183 -2.26 14.15 8.04
C ILE A 183 -3.44 13.45 8.69
N GLU A 184 -3.74 13.78 9.94
CA GLU A 184 -4.87 13.16 10.65
C GLU A 184 -6.20 13.56 9.99
N THR A 185 -6.35 14.82 9.63
CA THR A 185 -7.52 15.31 8.89
C THR A 185 -7.65 14.62 7.53
N LEU A 186 -6.56 14.50 6.77
CA LEU A 186 -6.58 13.82 5.48
C LEU A 186 -6.94 12.33 5.63
N ALA A 187 -6.35 11.64 6.59
CA ALA A 187 -6.61 10.24 6.86
C ALA A 187 -8.09 9.98 7.20
N GLU A 188 -8.67 10.79 8.08
CA GLU A 188 -10.08 10.68 8.46
C GLU A 188 -11.04 11.03 7.31
N GLN A 189 -10.71 12.03 6.50
CA GLN A 189 -11.52 12.40 5.33
C GLN A 189 -11.52 11.27 4.28
N VAL A 190 -10.35 10.73 3.92
CA VAL A 190 -10.23 9.63 2.96
C VAL A 190 -10.93 8.38 3.49
N ALA A 191 -10.73 8.01 4.75
CA ALA A 191 -11.41 6.89 5.37
C ALA A 191 -12.94 7.06 5.38
N THR A 192 -13.41 8.27 5.67
CA THR A 192 -14.85 8.61 5.64
C THR A 192 -15.44 8.43 4.24
N VAL A 193 -14.74 8.87 3.19
CA VAL A 193 -15.18 8.68 1.80
C VAL A 193 -15.26 7.19 1.46
N CYS A 194 -14.21 6.41 1.75
CA CYS A 194 -14.19 4.98 1.50
C CYS A 194 -15.34 4.24 2.21
N VAL A 195 -15.57 4.53 3.48
CA VAL A 195 -16.69 3.93 4.24
C VAL A 195 -18.05 4.32 3.65
N ARG A 196 -18.28 5.60 3.35
CA ARG A 196 -19.55 6.07 2.78
C ARG A 196 -19.86 5.45 1.41
N MET A 197 -18.84 5.15 0.65
CA MET A 197 -18.98 4.54 -0.68
C MET A 197 -19.53 3.11 -0.60
N VAL A 198 -19.13 2.35 0.42
CA VAL A 198 -19.52 0.93 0.55
C VAL A 198 -20.67 0.70 1.53
N ARG A 199 -20.98 1.66 2.40
CA ARG A 199 -21.96 1.49 3.48
C ARG A 199 -23.39 1.32 2.94
N ALA A 200 -24.10 0.31 3.44
CA ALA A 200 -25.52 0.15 3.17
C ALA A 200 -26.32 1.36 3.76
N LYS A 201 -27.32 1.83 3.03
CA LYS A 201 -28.25 2.81 3.58
C LYS A 201 -29.08 2.13 4.69
N GLU A 202 -29.19 2.76 5.85
CA GLU A 202 -30.14 2.31 6.87
C GLU A 202 -31.55 2.22 6.23
N ALA A 203 -32.13 1.03 6.26
CA ALA A 203 -33.52 0.86 5.84
C ALA A 203 -34.36 1.74 6.76
N LYS A 204 -34.96 2.81 6.24
CA LYS A 204 -35.99 3.53 6.95
C LYS A 204 -37.10 2.52 7.24
N LEU A 205 -37.23 2.09 8.50
CA LEU A 205 -38.40 1.39 8.99
C LEU A 205 -39.58 2.34 8.80
N THR A 206 -40.26 2.25 7.66
CA THR A 206 -41.58 2.82 7.48
C THR A 206 -42.51 2.02 8.36
N SER A 207 -42.73 2.54 9.56
CA SER A 207 -43.79 2.10 10.44
C SER A 207 -45.12 2.18 9.65
N VAL A 208 -45.57 1.04 9.15
CA VAL A 208 -46.94 0.89 8.65
C VAL A 208 -47.82 0.98 9.87
N LYS A 209 -48.31 2.19 10.17
CA LYS A 209 -49.45 2.39 11.10
C LYS A 209 -50.63 1.66 10.49
N GLY A 210 -50.94 0.50 11.05
CA GLY A 210 -52.14 -0.23 10.76
C GLY A 210 -53.36 0.65 11.04
N THR A 211 -54.00 1.10 10.00
CA THR A 211 -55.32 1.75 10.09
C THR A 211 -56.30 0.65 10.45
N ARG A 212 -56.62 0.52 11.75
CA ARG A 212 -57.87 -0.14 12.15
C ARG A 212 -59.00 0.76 11.67
N ARG A 213 -59.80 0.28 10.73
CA ARG A 213 -61.13 0.81 10.44
C ARG A 213 -62.14 0.21 11.41
N PRO A 214 -63.12 1.02 11.85
CA PRO A 214 -64.19 0.61 12.75
C PRO A 214 -65.14 -0.39 12.16
#